data_727289e36512aef71b38a0f394b479d2
#
_entry.id   727289e36512aef71b38a0f394b479d2
#
_cell.length_a   1.000
_cell.length_b   1.000
_cell.length_c   1.000
_cell.angle_alpha   90.00
_cell.angle_beta   90.00
_cell.angle_gamma   90.00
#
_symmetry.space_group_name_H-M   'P 1'
#
loop_
_entity.id
_entity.type
_entity.pdbx_description
1 polymer ?
#
loop_
_entity_poly.entity_id
_entity_poly.type
_entity_poly.pdbx_seq_one_letter_code
_entity_poly.pdbx_strand_id
1 'polypeptide(L)'
;MSSAQSLRFNAKVLKSKVTIYAVYGITISLFAIVLATIISGYVLYGNVSFDSFIQAQKSNVVLWFLDVMPFFFAFWGQYVSTIMSYEAGALVADQTSEIRTQTAALETKAMHDATHDSVTDLPNRVLFCDRVTQAISLSRREKKKIAIILLDLDRFKEINDTLGHLNGDRLLKLVAMRLESVLRESDTLARFGGDEFAILLTGITDDEVVSLVARKIQRSLTSPFILDELTLDVQASAGIVIFPEHGEDSDTLIQRADVAMYVAKQGNKGSVIYKKELDQHSPHRLTLMGELRQAIENDDLLLHFQPQIRASSNKPIGVEVLVRWQHSIHGLMPPDDFIGLAERTGLIKPLTRWVLKHALQKGALWHSSGLKVNLAVNLSAKNLLDPDFPEMLTGVILSTEFPKDYLLLEITETAIMADPELALDVLNRIADMGVRISIDDFGTGYSSLSYLKKLPVSELKIDKSFVKDMMSNKNDAAIVKATIDLAHNLDLEVVAEGVEDEATMEKLHSLSCDIYQGYYFSRPVPSKEIQAWFQTNQLAIA
;
A
#
# COMPACT_ATOMS: atom_id res chain seq x y z
N MET A 1 -6.44 -27.53 -33.40
CA MET A 1 -7.65 -27.70 -34.25
C MET A 1 -8.86 -27.41 -33.35
N SER A 2 -9.73 -26.49 -33.73
CA SER A 2 -10.93 -26.20 -32.92
C SER A 2 -11.84 -27.42 -32.87
N SER A 3 -12.56 -27.62 -31.75
CA SER A 3 -13.51 -28.74 -31.56
C SER A 3 -14.50 -28.83 -32.72
N ALA A 4 -14.95 -27.71 -33.29
CA ALA A 4 -15.81 -27.62 -34.45
C ALA A 4 -15.16 -28.20 -35.75
N GLN A 5 -13.86 -28.07 -35.94
CA GLN A 5 -13.15 -28.69 -37.08
C GLN A 5 -13.05 -30.21 -36.91
N SER A 6 -12.82 -30.69 -35.69
CA SER A 6 -12.79 -32.11 -35.37
C SER A 6 -14.17 -32.76 -35.59
N LEU A 7 -15.27 -32.12 -35.17
CA LEU A 7 -16.63 -32.59 -35.39
C LEU A 7 -17.02 -32.63 -36.87
N ARG A 8 -16.69 -31.59 -37.65
CA ARG A 8 -16.90 -31.58 -39.11
C ARG A 8 -16.10 -32.67 -39.80
N PHE A 9 -14.87 -32.91 -39.38
CA PHE A 9 -14.01 -33.96 -39.88
C PHE A 9 -14.62 -35.34 -39.58
N ASN A 10 -15.08 -35.62 -38.36
CA ASN A 10 -15.70 -36.86 -37.95
C ASN A 10 -17.02 -37.12 -38.69
N ALA A 11 -17.86 -36.10 -38.88
CA ALA A 11 -19.09 -36.22 -39.68
C ALA A 11 -18.79 -36.56 -41.16
N LYS A 12 -17.73 -35.96 -41.76
CA LYS A 12 -17.30 -36.27 -43.13
C LYS A 12 -16.77 -37.69 -43.24
N VAL A 13 -16.03 -38.19 -42.26
CA VAL A 13 -15.51 -39.57 -42.22
C VAL A 13 -16.65 -40.58 -42.09
N LEU A 14 -17.64 -40.32 -41.20
CA LEU A 14 -18.84 -41.18 -41.07
C LEU A 14 -19.65 -41.27 -42.38
N LYS A 15 -19.88 -40.11 -43.01
CA LYS A 15 -20.57 -40.05 -44.30
C LYS A 15 -19.84 -40.87 -45.38
N SER A 16 -18.50 -40.78 -45.46
CA SER A 16 -17.70 -41.54 -46.42
C SER A 16 -17.79 -43.07 -46.18
N LYS A 17 -17.81 -43.53 -44.92
CA LYS A 17 -17.93 -44.93 -44.55
C LYS A 17 -19.30 -45.51 -44.95
N VAL A 18 -20.40 -44.79 -44.68
CA VAL A 18 -21.77 -45.25 -45.12
C VAL A 18 -21.85 -45.40 -46.63
N THR A 19 -21.29 -44.45 -47.38
CA THR A 19 -21.24 -44.52 -48.83
C THR A 19 -20.44 -45.74 -49.32
N ILE A 20 -19.30 -46.04 -48.69
CA ILE A 20 -18.44 -47.20 -49.02
C ILE A 20 -19.21 -48.52 -48.76
N TYR A 21 -19.91 -48.68 -47.64
CA TYR A 21 -20.70 -49.89 -47.34
C TYR A 21 -21.87 -50.05 -48.32
N ALA A 22 -22.53 -48.97 -48.74
CA ALA A 22 -23.55 -49.01 -49.76
C ALA A 22 -22.99 -49.48 -51.11
N VAL A 23 -21.81 -49.01 -51.51
CA VAL A 23 -21.11 -49.44 -52.71
C VAL A 23 -20.75 -50.93 -52.60
N TYR A 24 -20.24 -51.41 -51.47
CA TYR A 24 -19.98 -52.83 -51.26
C TYR A 24 -21.25 -53.68 -51.36
N GLY A 25 -22.36 -53.25 -50.76
CA GLY A 25 -23.66 -53.92 -50.87
C GLY A 25 -24.11 -54.02 -52.32
N ILE A 26 -24.01 -52.96 -53.09
CA ILE A 26 -24.34 -52.96 -54.52
C ILE A 26 -23.43 -53.93 -55.27
N THR A 27 -22.12 -53.88 -55.02
CA THR A 27 -21.14 -54.74 -55.74
C THR A 27 -21.36 -56.23 -55.42
N ILE A 28 -21.60 -56.57 -54.16
CA ILE A 28 -21.86 -57.95 -53.72
C ILE A 28 -23.20 -58.45 -54.28
N SER A 29 -24.25 -57.64 -54.34
CA SER A 29 -25.55 -58.01 -54.89
C SER A 29 -25.47 -58.23 -56.40
N LEU A 30 -24.73 -57.37 -57.14
CA LEU A 30 -24.48 -57.58 -58.57
C LEU A 30 -23.74 -58.89 -58.84
N PHE A 31 -22.71 -59.19 -58.04
CA PHE A 31 -21.99 -60.45 -58.16
C PHE A 31 -22.91 -61.67 -57.84
N ALA A 32 -23.71 -61.55 -56.79
CA ALA A 32 -24.69 -62.59 -56.43
C ALA A 32 -25.71 -62.83 -57.53
N ILE A 33 -26.23 -61.80 -58.20
CA ILE A 33 -27.14 -61.89 -59.34
C ILE A 33 -26.47 -62.68 -60.48
N VAL A 34 -25.27 -62.31 -60.87
CA VAL A 34 -24.55 -62.99 -61.91
C VAL A 34 -24.33 -64.49 -61.61
N LEU A 35 -23.86 -64.78 -60.39
CA LEU A 35 -23.57 -66.11 -59.94
C LEU A 35 -24.87 -66.96 -59.83
N ALA A 36 -25.95 -66.42 -59.25
CA ALA A 36 -27.25 -67.11 -59.15
C ALA A 36 -27.86 -67.37 -60.53
N THR A 37 -27.70 -66.42 -61.47
CA THR A 37 -28.19 -66.63 -62.88
C THR A 37 -27.43 -67.72 -63.58
N ILE A 38 -26.08 -67.78 -63.44
CA ILE A 38 -25.26 -68.84 -63.99
C ILE A 38 -25.66 -70.23 -63.45
N ILE A 39 -25.81 -70.36 -62.11
CA ILE A 39 -26.19 -71.59 -61.40
C ILE A 39 -27.57 -71.99 -61.84
N SER A 40 -28.54 -71.08 -61.85
CA SER A 40 -29.94 -71.38 -62.26
C SER A 40 -29.98 -71.83 -63.72
N GLY A 41 -29.22 -71.18 -64.63
CA GLY A 41 -29.11 -71.60 -66.05
C GLY A 41 -28.58 -73.03 -66.20
N TYR A 42 -27.55 -73.36 -65.43
CA TYR A 42 -26.95 -74.69 -65.45
C TYR A 42 -27.87 -75.76 -64.89
N VAL A 43 -28.51 -75.50 -63.75
CA VAL A 43 -29.39 -76.45 -63.07
C VAL A 43 -30.69 -76.72 -63.86
N LEU A 44 -31.26 -75.71 -64.51
CA LEU A 44 -32.56 -75.81 -65.19
C LEU A 44 -32.38 -76.30 -66.64
N TYR A 45 -31.29 -75.97 -67.36
CA TYR A 45 -31.13 -76.20 -68.75
C TYR A 45 -29.86 -77.01 -69.13
N GLY A 46 -29.09 -77.46 -68.14
CA GLY A 46 -27.92 -78.36 -68.34
C GLY A 46 -26.73 -77.79 -69.09
N ASN A 47 -26.73 -76.48 -69.40
CA ASN A 47 -25.63 -75.83 -70.14
C ASN A 47 -25.46 -74.39 -69.61
N VAL A 48 -24.29 -73.85 -69.88
CA VAL A 48 -23.90 -72.42 -69.56
C VAL A 48 -23.86 -71.68 -70.88
N SER A 49 -25.01 -71.17 -71.33
CA SER A 49 -25.12 -70.38 -72.58
C SER A 49 -25.89 -69.08 -72.28
N PHE A 50 -25.72 -68.07 -73.15
CA PHE A 50 -26.43 -66.82 -73.01
C PHE A 50 -27.94 -66.95 -73.02
N ASP A 51 -28.46 -67.85 -73.86
CA ASP A 51 -29.89 -68.14 -73.94
C ASP A 51 -30.44 -68.84 -72.67
N SER A 52 -29.68 -69.77 -72.05
CA SER A 52 -30.04 -70.38 -70.81
C SER A 52 -30.07 -69.33 -69.65
N PHE A 53 -29.23 -68.31 -69.67
CA PHE A 53 -29.27 -67.24 -68.73
C PHE A 53 -30.52 -66.39 -68.89
N ILE A 54 -30.88 -65.96 -70.08
CA ILE A 54 -32.13 -65.21 -70.34
C ILE A 54 -33.36 -65.99 -69.90
N GLN A 55 -33.40 -67.29 -70.20
CA GLN A 55 -34.52 -68.16 -69.83
C GLN A 55 -34.59 -68.38 -68.31
N ALA A 56 -33.44 -68.56 -67.60
CA ALA A 56 -33.35 -68.66 -66.19
C ALA A 56 -33.86 -67.39 -65.52
N GLN A 57 -33.48 -66.26 -66.01
CA GLN A 57 -33.85 -64.91 -65.51
C GLN A 57 -35.42 -64.73 -65.69
N LYS A 58 -35.98 -65.14 -66.79
CA LYS A 58 -37.44 -65.05 -67.06
C LYS A 58 -38.30 -66.02 -66.22
N SER A 59 -37.77 -67.22 -65.96
CA SER A 59 -38.53 -68.27 -65.28
C SER A 59 -38.37 -68.36 -63.78
N ASN A 60 -37.32 -67.85 -63.21
CA ASN A 60 -37.00 -67.91 -61.79
C ASN A 60 -37.34 -66.63 -61.07
N VAL A 61 -38.47 -66.57 -60.36
CA VAL A 61 -38.95 -65.40 -59.58
C VAL A 61 -37.94 -64.97 -58.49
N VAL A 62 -37.11 -65.87 -57.99
CA VAL A 62 -36.07 -65.54 -56.96
C VAL A 62 -35.01 -64.62 -57.51
N LEU A 63 -34.66 -64.76 -58.81
CA LEU A 63 -33.69 -63.90 -59.47
C LEU A 63 -34.21 -62.47 -59.56
N TRP A 64 -35.47 -62.23 -59.73
CA TRP A 64 -36.07 -60.89 -59.77
C TRP A 64 -35.94 -60.17 -58.44
N PHE A 65 -36.01 -60.87 -57.31
CA PHE A 65 -35.74 -60.28 -56.01
C PHE A 65 -34.27 -59.87 -55.88
N LEU A 66 -33.37 -60.67 -56.38
CA LEU A 66 -31.97 -60.34 -56.39
C LEU A 66 -31.68 -59.10 -57.27
N ASP A 67 -32.38 -58.97 -58.38
CA ASP A 67 -32.19 -57.78 -59.29
C ASP A 67 -32.57 -56.45 -58.63
N VAL A 68 -33.45 -56.47 -57.64
CA VAL A 68 -33.88 -55.27 -56.90
C VAL A 68 -32.89 -54.91 -55.80
N MET A 69 -32.08 -55.87 -55.32
CA MET A 69 -31.15 -55.64 -54.18
C MET A 69 -30.14 -54.51 -54.36
N PRO A 70 -29.49 -54.34 -55.55
CA PRO A 70 -28.60 -53.18 -55.76
C PRO A 70 -29.30 -51.86 -55.58
N PHE A 71 -30.55 -51.72 -56.04
CA PHE A 71 -31.33 -50.49 -55.86
C PHE A 71 -31.73 -50.29 -54.39
N PHE A 72 -32.03 -51.38 -53.68
CA PHE A 72 -32.31 -51.32 -52.23
C PHE A 72 -31.08 -50.81 -51.45
N PHE A 73 -29.88 -51.35 -51.73
CA PHE A 73 -28.64 -50.88 -51.08
C PHE A 73 -28.31 -49.45 -51.46
N ALA A 74 -28.53 -49.03 -52.67
CA ALA A 74 -28.32 -47.65 -53.12
C ALA A 74 -29.27 -46.69 -52.35
N PHE A 75 -30.57 -47.02 -52.35
CA PHE A 75 -31.58 -46.23 -51.63
C PHE A 75 -31.34 -46.18 -50.13
N TRP A 76 -31.06 -47.34 -49.49
CA TRP A 76 -30.76 -47.42 -48.07
C TRP A 76 -29.50 -46.62 -47.70
N GLY A 77 -28.44 -46.74 -48.46
CA GLY A 77 -27.21 -45.96 -48.26
C GLY A 77 -27.45 -44.47 -48.37
N GLN A 78 -28.25 -44.03 -49.36
CA GLN A 78 -28.65 -42.62 -49.51
C GLN A 78 -29.46 -42.12 -48.31
N TYR A 79 -30.43 -42.92 -47.87
CA TYR A 79 -31.32 -42.60 -46.73
C TYR A 79 -30.53 -42.44 -45.41
N VAL A 80 -29.70 -43.46 -45.09
CA VAL A 80 -28.86 -43.43 -43.89
C VAL A 80 -27.86 -42.27 -43.90
N SER A 81 -27.22 -42.01 -45.06
CA SER A 81 -26.30 -40.89 -45.22
C SER A 81 -26.98 -39.54 -44.97
N THR A 82 -28.25 -39.40 -45.43
CA THR A 82 -29.01 -38.15 -45.23
C THR A 82 -29.39 -37.95 -43.78
N ILE A 83 -29.88 -38.99 -43.08
CA ILE A 83 -30.21 -38.92 -41.66
C ILE A 83 -28.97 -38.61 -40.83
N MET A 84 -27.87 -39.32 -41.02
CA MET A 84 -26.64 -39.07 -40.29
C MET A 84 -26.07 -37.65 -40.55
N SER A 85 -26.23 -37.11 -41.74
CA SER A 85 -25.84 -35.74 -42.05
C SER A 85 -26.68 -34.70 -41.30
N TYR A 86 -27.98 -34.97 -41.17
CA TYR A 86 -28.92 -34.11 -40.45
C TYR A 86 -28.65 -34.12 -38.93
N GLU A 87 -28.54 -35.31 -38.33
CA GLU A 87 -28.22 -35.45 -36.90
C GLU A 87 -26.85 -34.86 -36.54
N ALA A 88 -25.81 -35.13 -37.37
CA ALA A 88 -24.49 -34.54 -37.16
C ALA A 88 -24.53 -33.00 -37.28
N GLY A 89 -25.31 -32.45 -38.19
CA GLY A 89 -25.55 -31.03 -38.35
C GLY A 89 -26.23 -30.40 -37.14
N ALA A 90 -27.26 -31.06 -36.63
CA ALA A 90 -27.98 -30.61 -35.42
C ALA A 90 -27.05 -30.59 -34.18
N LEU A 91 -26.28 -31.67 -33.98
CA LEU A 91 -25.34 -31.77 -32.86
C LEU A 91 -24.22 -30.71 -32.91
N VAL A 92 -23.69 -30.43 -34.09
CA VAL A 92 -22.69 -29.37 -34.31
C VAL A 92 -23.29 -27.98 -34.05
N ALA A 93 -24.55 -27.77 -34.45
CA ALA A 93 -25.21 -26.48 -34.21
C ALA A 93 -25.45 -26.23 -32.71
N ASP A 94 -25.93 -27.27 -31.97
CA ASP A 94 -26.16 -27.20 -30.54
C ASP A 94 -24.86 -26.93 -29.76
N GLN A 95 -23.82 -27.72 -29.98
CA GLN A 95 -22.50 -27.48 -29.36
C GLN A 95 -21.88 -26.12 -29.70
N THR A 96 -22.10 -25.65 -30.94
CA THR A 96 -21.61 -24.32 -31.33
C THR A 96 -22.36 -23.21 -30.60
N SER A 97 -23.66 -23.39 -30.36
CA SER A 97 -24.48 -22.46 -29.60
C SER A 97 -24.03 -22.39 -28.12
N GLU A 98 -23.81 -23.55 -27.51
CA GLU A 98 -23.35 -23.65 -26.13
C GLU A 98 -21.95 -23.00 -25.94
N ILE A 99 -21.00 -23.30 -26.83
CA ILE A 99 -19.66 -22.67 -26.79
C ILE A 99 -19.74 -21.15 -26.95
N ARG A 100 -20.62 -20.65 -27.83
CA ARG A 100 -20.81 -19.20 -28.01
C ARG A 100 -21.35 -18.53 -26.75
N THR A 101 -22.33 -19.15 -26.07
CA THR A 101 -22.89 -18.61 -24.82
C THR A 101 -21.85 -18.64 -23.70
N GLN A 102 -21.08 -19.71 -23.57
CA GLN A 102 -19.99 -19.79 -22.59
C GLN A 102 -18.90 -18.77 -22.88
N THR A 103 -18.49 -18.60 -24.15
CA THR A 103 -17.48 -17.61 -24.53
C THR A 103 -17.95 -16.18 -24.24
N ALA A 104 -19.20 -15.85 -24.59
CA ALA A 104 -19.76 -14.53 -24.30
C ALA A 104 -19.87 -14.24 -22.80
N ALA A 105 -20.22 -15.26 -21.98
CA ALA A 105 -20.25 -15.14 -20.52
C ALA A 105 -18.85 -14.93 -19.94
N LEU A 106 -17.84 -15.65 -20.46
CA LEU A 106 -16.44 -15.49 -20.06
C LEU A 106 -15.87 -14.13 -20.47
N GLU A 107 -16.19 -13.65 -21.68
CA GLU A 107 -15.78 -12.30 -22.14
C GLU A 107 -16.41 -11.21 -21.27
N THR A 108 -17.70 -11.32 -20.92
CA THR A 108 -18.39 -10.38 -20.03
C THR A 108 -17.74 -10.37 -18.65
N LYS A 109 -17.47 -11.56 -18.10
CA LYS A 109 -16.80 -11.68 -16.81
C LYS A 109 -15.37 -11.12 -16.85
N ALA A 110 -14.59 -11.43 -17.86
CA ALA A 110 -13.24 -10.91 -18.02
C ALA A 110 -13.22 -9.37 -18.13
N MET A 111 -14.22 -8.80 -18.82
CA MET A 111 -14.36 -7.35 -18.94
C MET A 111 -14.78 -6.70 -17.61
N HIS A 112 -15.63 -7.35 -16.83
CA HIS A 112 -15.99 -6.93 -15.47
C HIS A 112 -14.78 -6.99 -14.55
N ASP A 113 -14.07 -8.12 -14.50
CA ASP A 113 -12.86 -8.32 -13.67
C ASP A 113 -11.73 -7.33 -14.04
N ALA A 114 -11.62 -6.93 -15.31
CA ALA A 114 -10.65 -5.92 -15.76
C ALA A 114 -10.98 -4.50 -15.31
N THR A 115 -12.23 -4.21 -14.94
CA THR A 115 -12.72 -2.86 -14.62
C THR A 115 -13.24 -2.69 -13.20
N HIS A 116 -13.37 -3.78 -12.42
CA HIS A 116 -13.90 -3.77 -11.05
C HIS A 116 -12.94 -4.45 -10.07
N ASP A 117 -13.04 -4.07 -8.81
CA ASP A 117 -12.30 -4.66 -7.69
C ASP A 117 -12.98 -5.96 -7.23
N SER A 118 -12.23 -7.04 -7.12
CA SER A 118 -12.74 -8.37 -6.81
C SER A 118 -13.30 -8.53 -5.39
N VAL A 119 -12.95 -7.66 -4.44
CA VAL A 119 -13.41 -7.71 -3.05
C VAL A 119 -14.69 -6.92 -2.87
N THR A 120 -14.72 -5.68 -3.36
CA THR A 120 -15.81 -4.73 -3.10
C THR A 120 -16.81 -4.61 -4.26
N ASP A 121 -16.49 -5.14 -5.43
CA ASP A 121 -17.23 -4.99 -6.70
C ASP A 121 -17.35 -3.53 -7.19
N LEU A 122 -16.61 -2.61 -6.58
CA LEU A 122 -16.52 -1.23 -7.01
C LEU A 122 -15.68 -1.09 -8.29
N PRO A 123 -15.84 -0.03 -9.08
CA PRO A 123 -14.89 0.36 -10.09
C PRO A 123 -13.45 0.30 -9.59
N ASN A 124 -12.56 -0.29 -10.38
CA ASN A 124 -11.14 -0.27 -10.08
C ASN A 124 -10.48 1.02 -10.62
N ARG A 125 -9.17 1.15 -10.43
CA ARG A 125 -8.38 2.30 -10.89
C ARG A 125 -8.54 2.57 -12.39
N VAL A 126 -8.62 1.53 -13.22
CA VAL A 126 -8.72 1.67 -14.69
C VAL A 126 -10.04 2.34 -15.07
N LEU A 127 -11.15 1.82 -14.56
CA LEU A 127 -12.48 2.39 -14.83
C LEU A 127 -12.63 3.79 -14.21
N PHE A 128 -12.05 4.04 -13.05
CA PHE A 128 -12.08 5.34 -12.41
C PHE A 128 -11.37 6.41 -13.26
N CYS A 129 -10.14 6.13 -13.75
CA CYS A 129 -9.38 7.06 -14.60
C CYS A 129 -10.12 7.38 -15.90
N ASP A 130 -10.79 6.39 -16.51
CA ASP A 130 -11.64 6.60 -17.68
C ASP A 130 -12.80 7.55 -17.36
N ARG A 131 -13.53 7.32 -16.26
CA ARG A 131 -14.62 8.19 -15.81
C ARG A 131 -14.16 9.61 -15.48
N VAL A 132 -12.97 9.77 -14.88
CA VAL A 132 -12.37 11.09 -14.64
C VAL A 132 -12.11 11.80 -15.97
N THR A 133 -11.54 11.13 -16.94
CA THR A 133 -11.26 11.70 -18.27
C THR A 133 -12.53 12.15 -18.99
N GLN A 134 -13.58 11.34 -18.91
CA GLN A 134 -14.90 11.70 -19.45
C GLN A 134 -15.51 12.89 -18.71
N ALA A 135 -15.43 12.91 -17.38
CA ALA A 135 -15.95 14.00 -16.54
C ALA A 135 -15.21 15.32 -16.81
N ILE A 136 -13.88 15.31 -17.00
CA ILE A 136 -13.09 16.48 -17.41
C ILE A 136 -13.61 17.02 -18.75
N SER A 137 -13.84 16.15 -19.73
CA SER A 137 -14.32 16.54 -21.06
C SER A 137 -15.71 17.18 -21.00
N LEU A 138 -16.61 16.64 -20.17
CA LEU A 138 -17.94 17.17 -19.95
C LEU A 138 -17.90 18.51 -19.20
N SER A 139 -17.10 18.57 -18.14
CA SER A 139 -16.89 19.74 -17.28
C SER A 139 -16.40 20.97 -18.08
N ARG A 140 -15.47 20.76 -19.02
CA ARG A 140 -15.01 21.83 -19.94
C ARG A 140 -16.13 22.40 -20.79
N ARG A 141 -17.11 21.58 -21.23
CA ARG A 141 -18.24 22.02 -22.04
C ARG A 141 -19.27 22.77 -21.21
N GLU A 142 -19.56 22.26 -20.01
CA GLU A 142 -20.61 22.82 -19.14
C GLU A 142 -20.11 23.96 -18.25
N LYS A 143 -18.80 24.21 -18.21
CA LYS A 143 -18.15 25.18 -17.31
C LYS A 143 -18.43 24.89 -15.82
N LYS A 144 -18.59 23.64 -15.47
CA LYS A 144 -18.73 23.15 -14.08
C LYS A 144 -17.40 22.56 -13.61
N LYS A 145 -17.24 22.48 -12.29
CA LYS A 145 -16.07 21.83 -11.69
C LYS A 145 -16.34 20.35 -11.42
N ILE A 146 -15.27 19.58 -11.28
CA ILE A 146 -15.28 18.24 -10.69
C ILE A 146 -14.26 18.19 -9.56
N ALA A 147 -14.45 17.28 -8.60
CA ALA A 147 -13.43 17.03 -7.60
C ALA A 147 -13.11 15.54 -7.49
N ILE A 148 -11.88 15.26 -7.15
CA ILE A 148 -11.42 13.91 -6.82
C ILE A 148 -11.01 13.92 -5.35
N ILE A 149 -11.45 12.89 -4.62
CA ILE A 149 -11.06 12.63 -3.24
C ILE A 149 -10.40 11.27 -3.21
N LEU A 150 -9.13 11.19 -2.84
CA LEU A 150 -8.46 9.94 -2.53
C LEU A 150 -8.52 9.72 -1.02
N LEU A 151 -8.80 8.50 -0.61
CA LEU A 151 -8.96 8.08 0.78
C LEU A 151 -8.07 6.88 1.05
N ASP A 152 -7.40 6.88 2.19
CA ASP A 152 -6.60 5.76 2.71
C ASP A 152 -7.12 5.45 4.13
N LEU A 153 -7.41 4.18 4.43
CA LEU A 153 -7.89 3.77 5.75
C LEU A 153 -6.70 3.69 6.72
N ASP A 154 -6.74 4.50 7.77
CA ASP A 154 -5.66 4.54 8.73
C ASP A 154 -5.56 3.21 9.51
N ARG A 155 -4.34 2.67 9.64
CA ARG A 155 -4.02 1.42 10.37
C ARG A 155 -4.72 0.16 9.84
N PHE A 156 -5.19 0.14 8.60
CA PHE A 156 -5.84 -1.06 8.03
C PHE A 156 -4.94 -2.30 8.05
N LYS A 157 -3.62 -2.11 7.89
CA LYS A 157 -2.65 -3.19 8.02
C LYS A 157 -2.68 -3.85 9.39
N GLU A 158 -2.79 -3.07 10.47
CA GLU A 158 -2.88 -3.59 11.85
C GLU A 158 -4.14 -4.44 12.05
N ILE A 159 -5.25 -4.03 11.42
CA ILE A 159 -6.51 -4.80 11.43
C ILE A 159 -6.31 -6.14 10.72
N ASN A 160 -5.67 -6.15 9.54
CA ASN A 160 -5.35 -7.38 8.83
C ASN A 160 -4.42 -8.31 9.61
N ASP A 161 -3.37 -7.74 10.20
CA ASP A 161 -2.37 -8.50 10.97
C ASP A 161 -3.00 -9.09 12.25
N THR A 162 -4.00 -8.41 12.84
CA THR A 162 -4.65 -8.85 14.09
C THR A 162 -5.85 -9.79 13.84
N LEU A 163 -6.70 -9.50 12.86
CA LEU A 163 -7.99 -10.18 12.65
C LEU A 163 -7.99 -11.08 11.41
N GLY A 164 -6.91 -11.07 10.63
CA GLY A 164 -6.76 -11.83 9.39
C GLY A 164 -7.42 -11.17 8.17
N HIS A 165 -6.93 -11.49 6.98
CA HIS A 165 -7.36 -10.90 5.71
C HIS A 165 -8.85 -11.05 5.41
N LEU A 166 -9.48 -12.15 5.83
CA LEU A 166 -10.93 -12.36 5.64
C LEU A 166 -11.77 -11.30 6.35
N ASN A 167 -11.37 -10.89 7.55
CA ASN A 167 -12.05 -9.83 8.29
C ASN A 167 -11.73 -8.45 7.72
N GLY A 168 -10.50 -8.25 7.21
CA GLY A 168 -10.15 -7.07 6.45
C GLY A 168 -11.00 -6.89 5.19
N ASP A 169 -11.23 -7.97 4.42
CA ASP A 169 -12.10 -7.94 3.23
C ASP A 169 -13.56 -7.63 3.59
N ARG A 170 -14.07 -8.15 4.70
CA ARG A 170 -15.40 -7.80 5.21
C ARG A 170 -15.50 -6.33 5.61
N LEU A 171 -14.48 -5.81 6.29
CA LEU A 171 -14.41 -4.41 6.65
C LEU A 171 -14.40 -3.52 5.40
N LEU A 172 -13.62 -3.84 4.38
CA LEU A 172 -13.58 -3.10 3.11
C LEU A 172 -14.96 -3.04 2.45
N LYS A 173 -15.73 -4.13 2.46
CA LYS A 173 -17.12 -4.15 1.97
C LYS A 173 -18.04 -3.24 2.78
N LEU A 174 -17.92 -3.24 4.10
CA LEU A 174 -18.71 -2.36 4.96
C LEU A 174 -18.35 -0.89 4.75
N VAL A 175 -17.06 -0.59 4.58
CA VAL A 175 -16.58 0.76 4.22
C VAL A 175 -17.14 1.20 2.88
N ALA A 176 -17.07 0.35 1.85
CA ALA A 176 -17.62 0.62 0.52
C ALA A 176 -19.11 0.97 0.60
N MET A 177 -19.92 0.12 1.22
CA MET A 177 -21.37 0.37 1.39
C MET A 177 -21.66 1.67 2.14
N ARG A 178 -20.87 1.99 3.17
CA ARG A 178 -21.03 3.20 3.95
C ARG A 178 -20.65 4.46 3.16
N LEU A 179 -19.60 4.40 2.37
CA LEU A 179 -19.19 5.48 1.47
C LEU A 179 -20.24 5.70 0.36
N GLU A 180 -20.75 4.64 -0.26
CA GLU A 180 -21.84 4.74 -1.25
C GLU A 180 -23.08 5.42 -0.70
N SER A 181 -23.43 5.14 0.56
CA SER A 181 -24.65 5.71 1.18
C SER A 181 -24.62 7.23 1.35
N VAL A 182 -23.44 7.86 1.31
CA VAL A 182 -23.28 9.33 1.44
C VAL A 182 -23.05 10.05 0.12
N LEU A 183 -22.88 9.30 -0.97
CA LEU A 183 -22.64 9.79 -2.33
C LEU A 183 -23.94 9.85 -3.13
N ARG A 184 -23.94 10.64 -4.21
CA ARG A 184 -25.04 10.73 -5.15
C ARG A 184 -24.86 9.69 -6.25
N GLU A 185 -25.93 9.31 -6.93
CA GLU A 185 -25.89 8.40 -8.08
C GLU A 185 -24.98 8.91 -9.23
N SER A 186 -24.82 10.23 -9.33
CA SER A 186 -23.93 10.87 -10.30
C SER A 186 -22.45 10.81 -9.94
N ASP A 187 -22.13 10.51 -8.68
CA ASP A 187 -20.76 10.43 -8.19
C ASP A 187 -20.22 9.01 -8.42
N THR A 188 -18.91 8.87 -8.52
CA THR A 188 -18.29 7.57 -8.67
C THR A 188 -17.45 7.24 -7.44
N LEU A 189 -17.73 6.10 -6.82
CA LEU A 189 -16.84 5.48 -5.84
C LEU A 189 -16.03 4.36 -6.53
N ALA A 190 -14.75 4.27 -6.22
CA ALA A 190 -13.84 3.25 -6.72
C ALA A 190 -12.92 2.76 -5.60
N ARG A 191 -12.34 1.56 -5.77
CA ARG A 191 -11.24 1.08 -4.94
C ARG A 191 -10.00 0.87 -5.80
N PHE A 192 -8.87 1.47 -5.38
CA PHE A 192 -7.60 1.40 -6.12
C PHE A 192 -6.77 0.18 -5.78
N GLY A 193 -7.01 -0.40 -4.61
CA GLY A 193 -6.34 -1.57 -4.06
C GLY A 193 -5.99 -1.38 -2.58
N GLY A 194 -5.70 -2.47 -1.86
CA GLY A 194 -5.38 -2.38 -0.44
C GLY A 194 -6.49 -1.68 0.37
N ASP A 195 -6.15 -0.58 0.99
CA ASP A 195 -6.97 0.30 1.82
C ASP A 195 -7.34 1.63 1.14
N GLU A 196 -7.04 1.76 -0.16
CA GLU A 196 -7.25 3.01 -0.91
C GLU A 196 -8.58 3.03 -1.66
N PHE A 197 -9.38 4.08 -1.42
CA PHE A 197 -10.61 4.40 -2.14
C PHE A 197 -10.48 5.73 -2.88
N ALA A 198 -11.22 5.86 -3.99
CA ALA A 198 -11.26 7.08 -4.79
C ALA A 198 -12.70 7.49 -5.06
N ILE A 199 -12.99 8.78 -4.97
CA ILE A 199 -14.32 9.34 -5.20
C ILE A 199 -14.20 10.45 -6.24
N LEU A 200 -15.03 10.37 -7.28
CA LEU A 200 -15.20 11.42 -8.28
C LEU A 200 -16.56 12.12 -8.05
N LEU A 201 -16.50 13.40 -7.73
CA LEU A 201 -17.67 14.26 -7.61
C LEU A 201 -17.85 15.06 -8.88
N THR A 202 -19.05 15.04 -9.44
CA THR A 202 -19.38 15.72 -10.71
C THR A 202 -20.36 16.88 -10.51
N GLY A 203 -20.36 17.84 -11.45
CA GLY A 203 -21.33 18.95 -11.46
C GLY A 203 -21.20 19.92 -10.29
N ILE A 204 -19.99 20.15 -9.79
CA ILE A 204 -19.71 21.03 -8.66
C ILE A 204 -19.84 22.49 -9.10
N THR A 205 -20.59 23.26 -8.33
CA THR A 205 -20.78 24.69 -8.55
C THR A 205 -19.98 25.55 -7.58
N ASP A 206 -19.64 25.01 -6.39
CA ASP A 206 -18.96 25.73 -5.33
C ASP A 206 -17.99 24.79 -4.59
N ASP A 207 -16.82 25.28 -4.24
CA ASP A 207 -15.78 24.52 -3.51
C ASP A 207 -16.21 24.14 -2.08
N GLU A 208 -17.14 24.90 -1.50
CA GLU A 208 -17.74 24.56 -0.20
C GLU A 208 -18.48 23.22 -0.24
N VAL A 209 -19.08 22.86 -1.39
CA VAL A 209 -19.76 21.57 -1.58
C VAL A 209 -18.78 20.42 -1.43
N VAL A 210 -17.56 20.54 -1.96
CA VAL A 210 -16.50 19.52 -1.83
C VAL A 210 -16.13 19.32 -0.37
N SER A 211 -15.91 20.43 0.35
CA SER A 211 -15.60 20.42 1.78
C SER A 211 -16.73 19.81 2.62
N LEU A 212 -17.98 20.03 2.23
CA LEU A 212 -19.15 19.44 2.89
C LEU A 212 -19.22 17.93 2.68
N VAL A 213 -18.98 17.46 1.44
CA VAL A 213 -18.96 16.03 1.11
C VAL A 213 -17.81 15.34 1.86
N ALA A 214 -16.61 15.92 1.86
CA ALA A 214 -15.46 15.38 2.60
C ALA A 214 -15.78 15.22 4.11
N ARG A 215 -16.40 16.24 4.73
CA ARG A 215 -16.85 16.13 6.13
C ARG A 215 -17.92 15.07 6.35
N LYS A 216 -18.85 14.86 5.41
CA LYS A 216 -19.85 13.79 5.49
C LYS A 216 -19.19 12.41 5.42
N ILE A 217 -18.22 12.24 4.53
CA ILE A 217 -17.43 11.02 4.40
C ILE A 217 -16.71 10.73 5.73
N GLN A 218 -15.97 11.69 6.27
CA GLN A 218 -15.26 11.55 7.54
C GLN A 218 -16.22 11.15 8.68
N ARG A 219 -17.36 11.86 8.81
CA ARG A 219 -18.36 11.53 9.83
C ARG A 219 -18.97 10.14 9.64
N SER A 220 -19.17 9.70 8.41
CA SER A 220 -19.70 8.36 8.16
C SER A 220 -18.74 7.28 8.63
N LEU A 221 -17.43 7.48 8.49
CA LEU A 221 -16.40 6.55 8.92
C LEU A 221 -16.17 6.57 10.44
N THR A 222 -16.45 7.69 11.13
CA THR A 222 -16.31 7.80 12.59
C THR A 222 -17.28 6.90 13.37
N SER A 223 -18.40 6.48 12.76
CA SER A 223 -19.30 5.50 13.38
C SER A 223 -18.65 4.12 13.37
N PRO A 224 -18.63 3.40 14.51
CA PRO A 224 -17.99 2.10 14.60
C PRO A 224 -18.49 1.10 13.56
N PHE A 225 -17.61 0.21 13.12
CA PHE A 225 -17.94 -0.92 12.26
C PHE A 225 -18.12 -2.16 13.13
N ILE A 226 -19.22 -2.88 12.92
CA ILE A 226 -19.52 -4.12 13.64
C ILE A 226 -19.17 -5.30 12.74
N LEU A 227 -18.18 -6.06 13.15
CA LEU A 227 -17.80 -7.34 12.54
C LEU A 227 -18.03 -8.46 13.55
N ASP A 228 -19.11 -9.23 13.36
CA ASP A 228 -19.57 -10.24 14.31
C ASP A 228 -19.76 -9.63 15.73
N GLU A 229 -18.94 -9.99 16.71
CA GLU A 229 -18.98 -9.44 18.07
C GLU A 229 -17.96 -8.29 18.31
N LEU A 230 -17.15 -7.96 17.28
CA LEU A 230 -16.11 -6.94 17.38
C LEU A 230 -16.63 -5.59 16.90
N THR A 231 -16.31 -4.56 17.67
CA THR A 231 -16.55 -3.16 17.31
C THR A 231 -15.23 -2.52 16.94
N LEU A 232 -15.11 -2.04 15.69
CA LEU A 232 -13.88 -1.46 15.16
C LEU A 232 -14.08 0.03 14.85
N ASP A 233 -13.18 0.85 15.35
CA ASP A 233 -13.07 2.25 14.97
C ASP A 233 -12.11 2.38 13.79
N VAL A 234 -12.59 2.95 12.68
CA VAL A 234 -11.80 3.14 11.46
C VAL A 234 -11.80 4.62 11.11
N GLN A 235 -10.62 5.16 10.92
CA GLN A 235 -10.41 6.51 10.40
C GLN A 235 -9.86 6.44 8.99
N ALA A 236 -9.94 7.55 8.26
CA ALA A 236 -9.36 7.65 6.94
C ALA A 236 -8.74 9.02 6.72
N SER A 237 -7.60 9.03 6.05
CA SER A 237 -6.94 10.24 5.57
C SER A 237 -7.34 10.53 4.14
N ALA A 238 -7.76 11.76 3.85
CA ALA A 238 -8.31 12.15 2.55
C ALA A 238 -7.52 13.29 1.89
N GLY A 239 -7.17 13.13 0.61
CA GLY A 239 -6.63 14.17 -0.24
C GLY A 239 -7.63 14.61 -1.30
N ILE A 240 -7.81 15.91 -1.46
CA ILE A 240 -8.86 16.52 -2.28
C ILE A 240 -8.25 17.41 -3.35
N VAL A 241 -8.67 17.22 -4.60
CA VAL A 241 -8.33 18.10 -5.74
C VAL A 241 -9.57 18.55 -6.48
N ILE A 242 -9.50 19.72 -7.12
CA ILE A 242 -10.59 20.34 -7.87
C ILE A 242 -10.07 20.68 -9.28
N PHE A 243 -10.79 20.22 -10.30
CA PHE A 243 -10.56 20.63 -11.69
C PHE A 243 -11.34 21.92 -12.00
N PRO A 244 -10.76 22.87 -12.73
CA PRO A 244 -9.44 22.88 -13.37
C PRO A 244 -8.30 23.40 -12.49
N GLU A 245 -8.56 23.86 -11.28
CA GLU A 245 -7.61 24.59 -10.42
C GLU A 245 -6.38 23.77 -10.06
N HIS A 246 -6.57 22.46 -9.84
CA HIS A 246 -5.52 21.56 -9.38
C HIS A 246 -5.03 20.61 -10.48
N GLY A 247 -5.26 20.87 -11.75
CA GLY A 247 -4.77 20.08 -12.88
C GLY A 247 -5.72 20.07 -14.07
N GLU A 248 -5.18 19.75 -15.25
CA GLU A 248 -5.96 19.74 -16.49
C GLU A 248 -6.24 18.33 -17.04
N ASP A 249 -5.59 17.31 -16.49
CA ASP A 249 -5.69 15.90 -16.88
C ASP A 249 -5.86 14.99 -15.67
N SER A 250 -6.30 13.75 -15.91
CA SER A 250 -6.60 12.78 -14.84
C SER A 250 -5.37 12.41 -14.03
N ASP A 251 -4.21 12.26 -14.69
CA ASP A 251 -2.99 11.78 -14.03
C ASP A 251 -2.45 12.84 -13.06
N THR A 252 -2.41 14.12 -13.51
CA THR A 252 -2.04 15.25 -12.67
C THR A 252 -2.97 15.40 -11.48
N LEU A 253 -4.29 15.27 -11.68
CA LEU A 253 -5.26 15.39 -10.59
C LEU A 253 -5.10 14.26 -9.58
N ILE A 254 -4.98 13.00 -10.02
CA ILE A 254 -4.80 11.86 -9.13
C ILE A 254 -3.49 11.99 -8.35
N GLN A 255 -2.40 12.37 -9.01
CA GLN A 255 -1.11 12.59 -8.37
C GLN A 255 -1.19 13.67 -7.28
N ARG A 256 -1.87 14.79 -7.54
CA ARG A 256 -2.02 15.87 -6.57
C ARG A 256 -2.97 15.53 -5.42
N ALA A 257 -3.98 14.69 -5.69
CA ALA A 257 -4.84 14.13 -4.65
C ALA A 257 -4.05 13.23 -3.70
N ASP A 258 -3.14 12.40 -4.24
CA ASP A 258 -2.26 11.54 -3.45
C ASP A 258 -1.32 12.37 -2.55
N VAL A 259 -0.73 13.44 -3.08
CA VAL A 259 0.08 14.39 -2.29
C VAL A 259 -0.72 14.97 -1.12
N ALA A 260 -1.96 15.42 -1.37
CA ALA A 260 -2.81 15.99 -0.33
C ALA A 260 -3.24 14.95 0.71
N MET A 261 -3.55 13.72 0.29
CA MET A 261 -3.88 12.58 1.16
C MET A 261 -2.72 12.24 2.09
N TYR A 262 -1.50 12.21 1.55
CA TYR A 262 -0.32 11.98 2.34
C TYR A 262 -0.11 13.06 3.44
N VAL A 263 -0.31 14.34 3.10
CA VAL A 263 -0.24 15.44 4.09
C VAL A 263 -1.34 15.32 5.14
N ALA A 264 -2.54 14.87 4.75
CA ALA A 264 -3.63 14.58 5.68
C ALA A 264 -3.23 13.49 6.68
N LYS A 265 -2.60 12.41 6.19
CA LYS A 265 -2.16 11.26 6.99
C LYS A 265 -1.05 11.63 7.97
N GLN A 266 -0.03 12.40 7.53
CA GLN A 266 1.04 12.85 8.42
C GLN A 266 0.57 13.82 9.51
N GLY A 267 -0.33 14.73 9.13
CA GLY A 267 -0.81 15.77 10.04
C GLY A 267 -2.02 15.35 10.89
N ASN A 268 -2.48 14.09 10.79
CA ASN A 268 -3.71 13.59 11.44
C ASN A 268 -4.92 14.53 11.25
N LYS A 269 -5.00 15.15 10.03
CA LYS A 269 -5.95 16.22 9.72
C LYS A 269 -7.29 15.72 9.14
N GLY A 270 -7.45 14.41 8.98
CA GLY A 270 -8.60 13.77 8.35
C GLY A 270 -8.73 14.08 6.85
N SER A 271 -8.78 15.35 6.44
CA SER A 271 -8.82 15.72 5.02
C SER A 271 -8.03 16.99 4.73
N VAL A 272 -7.36 17.02 3.56
CA VAL A 272 -6.58 18.16 3.07
C VAL A 272 -6.94 18.43 1.61
N ILE A 273 -7.26 19.69 1.30
CA ILE A 273 -7.38 20.15 -0.08
C ILE A 273 -5.98 20.49 -0.58
N TYR A 274 -5.66 19.96 -1.77
CA TYR A 274 -4.39 20.24 -2.40
C TYR A 274 -4.14 21.76 -2.55
N LYS A 275 -2.91 22.14 -2.31
CA LYS A 275 -2.39 23.48 -2.59
C LYS A 275 -1.01 23.31 -3.21
N LYS A 276 -0.59 24.26 -4.04
CA LYS A 276 0.69 24.18 -4.76
C LYS A 276 1.90 24.09 -3.81
N GLU A 277 1.77 24.66 -2.62
CA GLU A 277 2.77 24.57 -1.56
C GLU A 277 2.98 23.14 -1.04
N LEU A 278 1.99 22.23 -1.28
CA LEU A 278 2.08 20.82 -0.94
C LEU A 278 2.85 20.00 -1.98
N ASP A 279 3.12 20.54 -3.16
CA ASP A 279 3.84 19.85 -4.25
C ASP A 279 5.30 19.49 -3.90
N GLN A 280 5.82 20.01 -2.79
CA GLN A 280 7.15 19.61 -2.27
C GLN A 280 7.27 18.07 -2.02
N HIS A 281 6.20 17.30 -2.24
CA HIS A 281 6.13 15.86 -1.94
C HIS A 281 5.97 14.91 -3.15
N SER A 282 6.13 15.38 -4.41
CA SER A 282 5.93 14.60 -5.65
C SER A 282 7.23 13.97 -6.23
N PRO A 283 7.48 13.81 -7.53
CA PRO A 283 8.66 13.17 -8.16
C PRO A 283 10.01 13.67 -7.65
N HIS A 284 10.03 14.89 -7.08
CA HIS A 284 11.12 15.46 -6.31
C HIS A 284 11.62 14.54 -5.18
N ARG A 285 10.78 13.64 -4.68
CA ARG A 285 11.11 12.73 -3.58
C ARG A 285 12.08 11.61 -3.98
N LEU A 286 11.96 11.09 -5.22
CA LEU A 286 12.94 10.12 -5.73
C LEU A 286 14.29 10.78 -5.98
N THR A 287 14.26 12.02 -6.47
CA THR A 287 15.47 12.87 -6.62
C THR A 287 16.06 13.17 -5.25
N LEU A 288 15.24 13.65 -4.31
CA LEU A 288 15.66 13.98 -2.94
C LEU A 288 16.25 12.77 -2.19
N MET A 289 15.73 11.55 -2.42
CA MET A 289 16.32 10.32 -1.88
C MET A 289 17.72 10.05 -2.43
N GLY A 290 17.93 10.24 -3.73
CA GLY A 290 19.25 10.13 -4.35
C GLY A 290 20.22 11.20 -3.82
N GLU A 291 19.74 12.43 -3.70
CA GLU A 291 20.49 13.57 -3.17
C GLU A 291 20.83 13.40 -1.69
N LEU A 292 19.91 12.89 -0.85
CA LEU A 292 20.17 12.58 0.55
C LEU A 292 21.24 11.48 0.69
N ARG A 293 21.19 10.44 -0.15
CA ARG A 293 22.24 9.42 -0.17
C ARG A 293 23.61 10.03 -0.48
N GLN A 294 23.67 10.86 -1.51
CA GLN A 294 24.91 11.58 -1.87
C GLN A 294 25.35 12.51 -0.76
N ALA A 295 24.44 13.23 -0.11
CA ALA A 295 24.77 14.12 1.00
C ALA A 295 25.37 13.37 2.19
N ILE A 296 24.89 12.16 2.50
CA ILE A 296 25.49 11.29 3.53
C ILE A 296 26.88 10.82 3.12
N GLU A 297 27.08 10.44 1.84
CA GLU A 297 28.34 9.93 1.31
C GLU A 297 29.40 11.02 1.16
N ASN A 298 28.99 12.25 0.80
CA ASN A 298 29.88 13.40 0.52
C ASN A 298 30.11 14.33 1.72
N ASP A 299 29.55 14.01 2.90
CA ASP A 299 29.61 14.87 4.09
C ASP A 299 28.96 16.28 3.90
N ASP A 300 27.88 16.37 3.09
CA ASP A 300 27.13 17.62 2.86
C ASP A 300 26.08 17.92 3.95
N LEU A 301 26.01 17.08 4.98
CA LEU A 301 25.16 17.28 6.15
C LEU A 301 25.89 18.14 7.20
N LEU A 302 25.12 18.85 8.01
CA LEU A 302 25.61 19.69 9.09
C LEU A 302 25.03 19.29 10.43
N LEU A 303 25.74 19.53 11.52
CA LEU A 303 25.24 19.37 12.87
C LEU A 303 25.07 20.77 13.51
N HIS A 304 23.86 20.99 14.03
CA HIS A 304 23.56 22.07 14.95
C HIS A 304 23.44 21.51 16.36
N PHE A 305 23.65 22.35 17.35
CA PHE A 305 23.73 22.00 18.75
C PHE A 305 22.88 22.95 19.56
N GLN A 306 22.00 22.42 20.41
CA GLN A 306 21.15 23.19 21.31
C GLN A 306 21.54 22.92 22.75
N PRO A 307 21.81 23.94 23.58
CA PRO A 307 22.28 23.74 24.94
C PRO A 307 21.17 23.25 25.86
N GLN A 308 21.57 22.38 26.80
CA GLN A 308 20.77 21.88 27.92
C GLN A 308 21.33 22.46 29.23
N ILE A 309 20.46 23.05 30.06
CA ILE A 309 20.81 23.82 31.23
C ILE A 309 20.35 23.13 32.50
N ARG A 310 21.26 22.89 33.44
CA ARG A 310 20.93 22.34 34.76
C ARG A 310 20.15 23.38 35.59
N ALA A 311 18.94 23.11 36.00
CA ALA A 311 18.05 24.00 36.75
C ALA A 311 18.67 24.49 38.06
N SER A 312 19.30 23.59 38.84
CA SER A 312 19.84 23.87 40.17
C SER A 312 21.04 24.80 40.16
N SER A 313 21.84 24.83 39.07
CA SER A 313 23.07 25.62 38.95
C SER A 313 23.02 26.70 37.86
N ASN A 314 21.97 26.67 37.05
CA ASN A 314 21.84 27.48 35.83
C ASN A 314 23.06 27.35 34.88
N LYS A 315 23.75 26.19 34.91
CA LYS A 315 24.96 25.94 34.09
C LYS A 315 24.62 24.98 32.94
N PRO A 316 25.22 25.19 31.76
CA PRO A 316 25.08 24.25 30.67
C PRO A 316 25.79 22.93 31.00
N ILE A 317 25.09 21.80 30.76
CA ILE A 317 25.56 20.44 31.05
C ILE A 317 25.74 19.60 29.81
N GLY A 318 25.08 19.95 28.74
CA GLY A 318 25.05 19.17 27.51
C GLY A 318 24.50 19.94 26.32
N VAL A 319 24.42 19.25 25.22
CA VAL A 319 23.77 19.73 24.00
C VAL A 319 23.00 18.62 23.33
N GLU A 320 21.85 18.96 22.79
CA GLU A 320 21.16 18.11 21.80
C GLU A 320 21.76 18.32 20.42
N VAL A 321 22.02 17.22 19.71
CA VAL A 321 22.61 17.19 18.38
C VAL A 321 21.51 17.11 17.34
N LEU A 322 21.37 18.13 16.53
CA LEU A 322 20.29 18.28 15.56
C LEU A 322 20.87 18.34 14.15
N VAL A 323 20.69 17.26 13.38
CA VAL A 323 21.15 17.21 11.98
C VAL A 323 20.44 18.27 11.12
N ARG A 324 21.17 18.84 10.17
CA ARG A 324 20.67 19.76 9.15
C ARG A 324 21.19 19.31 7.80
N TRP A 325 20.44 19.52 6.76
CA TRP A 325 20.89 19.23 5.41
C TRP A 325 21.05 20.51 4.62
N GLN A 326 22.29 20.83 4.24
CA GLN A 326 22.57 21.97 3.36
C GLN A 326 22.28 21.57 1.91
N HIS A 327 21.04 21.78 1.50
CA HIS A 327 20.58 21.41 0.16
C HIS A 327 20.88 22.53 -0.85
N SER A 328 21.34 22.17 -2.06
CA SER A 328 21.73 23.14 -3.10
C SER A 328 20.58 24.04 -3.58
N ILE A 329 19.35 23.52 -3.58
CA ILE A 329 18.15 24.21 -4.07
C ILE A 329 17.28 24.71 -2.90
N HIS A 330 17.10 23.89 -1.85
CA HIS A 330 16.18 24.18 -0.74
C HIS A 330 16.86 24.92 0.44
N GLY A 331 18.14 25.18 0.37
CA GLY A 331 18.88 25.82 1.47
C GLY A 331 19.06 24.88 2.67
N LEU A 332 19.02 25.42 3.88
CA LEU A 332 19.20 24.64 5.11
C LEU A 332 17.90 23.96 5.52
N MET A 333 17.80 22.67 5.27
CA MET A 333 16.62 21.84 5.59
C MET A 333 16.68 21.32 7.03
N PRO A 334 15.59 21.45 7.82
CA PRO A 334 15.48 20.85 9.15
C PRO A 334 15.21 19.34 9.07
N PRO A 335 15.40 18.59 10.18
CA PRO A 335 15.19 17.14 10.22
C PRO A 335 13.80 16.69 9.74
N ASP A 336 12.75 17.42 10.10
CA ASP A 336 11.34 17.09 9.79
C ASP A 336 11.09 16.94 8.28
N ASP A 337 11.88 17.64 7.45
CA ASP A 337 11.72 17.62 6.00
C ASP A 337 12.32 16.35 5.35
N PHE A 338 13.27 15.65 5.99
CA PHE A 338 13.97 14.53 5.36
C PHE A 338 14.12 13.25 6.21
N ILE A 339 13.96 13.30 7.53
CA ILE A 339 14.06 12.10 8.39
C ILE A 339 13.00 11.06 8.01
N GLY A 340 11.74 11.48 7.82
CA GLY A 340 10.68 10.59 7.36
C GLY A 340 10.97 9.96 5.98
N LEU A 341 11.69 10.65 5.08
CA LEU A 341 12.18 10.09 3.82
C LEU A 341 13.26 9.03 4.08
N ALA A 342 14.24 9.35 4.94
CA ALA A 342 15.32 8.43 5.30
C ALA A 342 14.79 7.13 5.92
N GLU A 343 13.78 7.22 6.78
CA GLU A 343 13.14 6.06 7.40
C GLU A 343 12.47 5.15 6.37
N ARG A 344 11.65 5.71 5.48
CA ARG A 344 10.94 4.92 4.45
C ARG A 344 11.87 4.26 3.44
N THR A 345 12.99 4.89 3.14
CA THR A 345 13.94 4.43 2.11
C THR A 345 15.09 3.59 2.66
N GLY A 346 15.16 3.40 3.98
CA GLY A 346 16.26 2.67 4.64
C GLY A 346 17.55 3.48 4.79
N LEU A 347 17.58 4.76 4.37
CA LEU A 347 18.72 5.65 4.54
C LEU A 347 18.90 6.11 5.99
N ILE A 348 17.94 5.83 6.87
CA ILE A 348 18.03 6.20 8.27
C ILE A 348 19.22 5.55 8.98
N LYS A 349 19.56 4.30 8.67
CA LYS A 349 20.71 3.59 9.26
C LYS A 349 22.05 4.27 8.91
N PRO A 350 22.40 4.50 7.62
CA PRO A 350 23.62 5.25 7.27
C PRO A 350 23.59 6.69 7.78
N LEU A 351 22.43 7.35 7.80
CA LEU A 351 22.29 8.70 8.34
C LEU A 351 22.61 8.74 9.85
N THR A 352 22.04 7.85 10.64
CA THR A 352 22.30 7.75 12.08
C THR A 352 23.78 7.47 12.36
N ARG A 353 24.39 6.57 11.59
CA ARG A 353 25.84 6.32 11.68
C ARG A 353 26.65 7.59 11.40
N TRP A 354 26.27 8.34 10.38
CA TRP A 354 26.91 9.60 10.03
C TRP A 354 26.79 10.61 11.18
N VAL A 355 25.58 10.82 11.71
CA VAL A 355 25.31 11.74 12.82
C VAL A 355 26.14 11.37 14.05
N LEU A 356 26.07 10.11 14.49
CA LEU A 356 26.83 9.62 15.65
C LEU A 356 28.33 9.86 15.47
N LYS A 357 28.89 9.44 14.32
CA LYS A 357 30.33 9.62 14.05
C LYS A 357 30.75 11.08 14.17
N HIS A 358 30.05 11.98 13.50
CA HIS A 358 30.42 13.41 13.47
C HIS A 358 30.13 14.11 14.80
N ALA A 359 29.05 13.76 15.49
CA ALA A 359 28.76 14.30 16.82
C ALA A 359 29.84 13.88 17.84
N LEU A 360 30.18 12.57 17.89
CA LEU A 360 31.19 12.08 18.85
C LEU A 360 32.59 12.61 18.52
N GLN A 361 32.97 12.74 17.26
CA GLN A 361 34.22 13.40 16.87
C GLN A 361 34.28 14.83 17.37
N LYS A 362 33.19 15.62 17.24
CA LYS A 362 33.13 17.00 17.77
C LYS A 362 33.18 17.00 19.29
N GLY A 363 32.45 16.14 19.95
CA GLY A 363 32.47 15.98 21.39
C GLY A 363 33.86 15.61 21.93
N ALA A 364 34.58 14.70 21.28
CA ALA A 364 35.94 14.34 21.65
C ALA A 364 36.90 15.54 21.58
N LEU A 365 36.78 16.37 20.52
CA LEU A 365 37.55 17.64 20.40
C LEU A 365 37.18 18.62 21.51
N TRP A 366 35.92 18.74 21.89
CA TRP A 366 35.50 19.61 23.00
C TRP A 366 36.06 19.11 24.33
N HIS A 367 35.93 17.81 24.61
CA HIS A 367 36.48 17.20 25.81
C HIS A 367 38.00 17.36 25.93
N SER A 368 38.73 17.19 24.82
CA SER A 368 40.19 17.42 24.80
C SER A 368 40.59 18.87 25.04
N SER A 369 39.71 19.83 24.68
CA SER A 369 39.90 21.27 24.97
C SER A 369 39.43 21.68 26.37
N GLY A 370 38.95 20.73 27.20
CA GLY A 370 38.49 20.98 28.55
C GLY A 370 36.99 21.26 28.71
N LEU A 371 36.24 21.31 27.60
CA LEU A 371 34.77 21.47 27.60
C LEU A 371 34.09 20.11 27.70
N LYS A 372 33.82 19.67 28.92
CA LYS A 372 33.15 18.38 29.19
C LYS A 372 31.64 18.56 29.19
N VAL A 373 31.00 18.20 28.11
CA VAL A 373 29.53 18.30 27.90
C VAL A 373 28.92 16.97 27.44
N ASN A 374 27.70 16.72 27.83
CA ASN A 374 26.92 15.60 27.33
C ASN A 374 26.48 15.86 25.88
N LEU A 375 26.42 14.80 25.07
CA LEU A 375 25.85 14.82 23.75
C LEU A 375 24.58 13.96 23.72
N ALA A 376 23.46 14.59 23.47
CA ALA A 376 22.18 13.91 23.26
C ALA A 376 21.93 13.74 21.77
N VAL A 377 21.67 12.52 21.32
CA VAL A 377 21.50 12.17 19.90
C VAL A 377 20.20 11.39 19.70
N ASN A 378 19.38 11.90 18.80
CA ASN A 378 18.09 11.28 18.45
C ASN A 378 18.26 9.96 17.71
N LEU A 379 17.49 8.93 18.10
CA LEU A 379 17.50 7.60 17.54
C LEU A 379 16.11 7.25 16.97
N SER A 380 16.05 6.88 15.70
CA SER A 380 14.82 6.46 15.03
C SER A 380 14.37 5.07 15.48
N ALA A 381 13.05 4.82 15.45
CA ALA A 381 12.46 3.51 15.71
C ALA A 381 13.11 2.39 14.87
N LYS A 382 13.47 2.63 13.62
CA LYS A 382 14.14 1.64 12.76
C LYS A 382 15.56 1.29 13.18
N ASN A 383 16.25 2.19 13.88
CA ASN A 383 17.54 1.88 14.49
C ASN A 383 17.37 1.09 15.79
N LEU A 384 16.36 1.46 16.59
CA LEU A 384 16.02 0.75 17.83
C LEU A 384 15.58 -0.69 17.56
N LEU A 385 14.93 -0.96 16.45
CA LEU A 385 14.53 -2.30 16.00
C LEU A 385 15.62 -3.02 15.17
N ASP A 386 16.85 -2.54 15.17
CA ASP A 386 17.99 -3.17 14.53
C ASP A 386 18.84 -3.92 15.56
N PRO A 387 18.85 -5.27 15.56
CA PRO A 387 19.66 -6.04 16.50
C PRO A 387 21.16 -5.77 16.43
N ASP A 388 21.66 -5.28 15.28
CA ASP A 388 23.08 -4.98 15.04
C ASP A 388 23.45 -3.53 15.42
N PHE A 389 22.48 -2.72 15.87
CA PHE A 389 22.72 -1.32 16.23
C PHE A 389 23.72 -1.15 17.40
N PRO A 390 23.66 -1.96 18.51
CA PRO A 390 24.64 -1.84 19.59
C PRO A 390 26.08 -2.11 19.15
N GLU A 391 26.33 -3.05 18.26
CA GLU A 391 27.64 -3.34 17.69
C GLU A 391 28.16 -2.18 16.83
N MET A 392 27.27 -1.61 15.99
CA MET A 392 27.60 -0.43 15.19
C MET A 392 27.96 0.77 16.08
N LEU A 393 27.18 1.00 17.15
CA LEU A 393 27.42 2.08 18.12
C LEU A 393 28.76 1.88 18.83
N THR A 394 29.09 0.67 19.28
CA THR A 394 30.38 0.32 19.88
C THR A 394 31.53 0.69 18.93
N GLY A 395 31.42 0.32 17.65
CA GLY A 395 32.45 0.65 16.65
C GLY A 395 32.64 2.15 16.47
N VAL A 396 31.55 2.95 16.50
CA VAL A 396 31.62 4.42 16.40
C VAL A 396 32.26 5.02 17.66
N ILE A 397 31.88 4.60 18.86
CA ILE A 397 32.45 5.11 20.12
C ILE A 397 33.96 4.83 20.16
N LEU A 398 34.38 3.60 19.85
CA LEU A 398 35.80 3.22 19.84
C LEU A 398 36.61 4.03 18.81
N SER A 399 36.05 4.27 17.63
CA SER A 399 36.75 5.01 16.56
C SER A 399 36.86 6.50 16.79
N THR A 400 36.04 7.08 17.66
CA THR A 400 36.02 8.52 17.96
C THR A 400 36.68 8.87 19.29
N GLU A 401 37.00 7.86 20.10
CA GLU A 401 37.58 8.03 21.45
C GLU A 401 36.74 8.92 22.38
N PHE A 402 35.45 9.08 22.09
CA PHE A 402 34.53 9.87 22.92
C PHE A 402 34.15 9.10 24.19
N PRO A 403 34.18 9.71 25.37
CA PRO A 403 33.80 9.03 26.60
C PRO A 403 32.31 8.69 26.60
N LYS A 404 31.99 7.40 26.60
CA LYS A 404 30.62 6.86 26.48
C LYS A 404 29.65 7.39 27.53
N ASP A 405 30.13 7.67 28.75
CA ASP A 405 29.34 8.17 29.88
C ASP A 405 28.74 9.56 29.61
N TYR A 406 29.24 10.28 28.61
CA TYR A 406 28.73 11.57 28.15
C TYR A 406 27.84 11.46 26.91
N LEU A 407 27.58 10.24 26.40
CA LEU A 407 26.62 10.03 25.33
C LEU A 407 25.25 9.67 25.91
N LEU A 408 24.23 10.36 25.41
CA LEU A 408 22.82 10.09 25.67
C LEU A 408 22.13 9.80 24.34
N LEU A 409 21.34 8.76 24.25
CA LEU A 409 20.50 8.48 23.10
C LEU A 409 19.05 8.82 23.43
N GLU A 410 18.41 9.62 22.59
CA GLU A 410 17.02 10.03 22.73
C GLU A 410 16.13 9.17 21.83
N ILE A 411 15.07 8.59 22.39
CA ILE A 411 14.13 7.71 21.73
C ILE A 411 12.70 8.16 22.02
N THR A 412 11.85 8.26 21.04
CA THR A 412 10.46 8.62 21.25
C THR A 412 9.69 7.45 21.90
N GLU A 413 8.68 7.77 22.69
CA GLU A 413 7.76 6.81 23.27
C GLU A 413 7.18 5.84 22.22
N THR A 414 6.72 6.38 21.09
CA THR A 414 6.15 5.61 19.98
C THR A 414 7.14 4.63 19.35
N ALA A 415 8.44 4.97 19.32
CA ALA A 415 9.48 4.10 18.77
C ALA A 415 9.62 2.80 19.57
N ILE A 416 9.50 2.88 20.90
CA ILE A 416 9.57 1.72 21.80
C ILE A 416 8.36 0.79 21.60
N MET A 417 7.18 1.39 21.38
CA MET A 417 5.91 0.63 21.29
C MET A 417 5.72 -0.09 19.96
N ALA A 418 6.58 0.14 18.97
CA ALA A 418 6.54 -0.54 17.67
C ALA A 418 6.85 -2.05 17.78
N ASP A 419 7.84 -2.43 18.60
CA ASP A 419 8.14 -3.80 19.03
C ASP A 419 8.82 -3.75 20.41
N PRO A 420 8.03 -3.81 21.49
CA PRO A 420 8.52 -3.58 22.84
C PRO A 420 9.55 -4.60 23.33
N GLU A 421 9.47 -5.84 22.89
CA GLU A 421 10.41 -6.90 23.33
C GLU A 421 11.78 -6.70 22.69
N LEU A 422 11.82 -6.48 21.38
CA LEU A 422 13.06 -6.21 20.65
C LEU A 422 13.70 -4.90 21.09
N ALA A 423 12.87 -3.84 21.27
CA ALA A 423 13.34 -2.55 21.76
C ALA A 423 14.00 -2.69 23.14
N LEU A 424 13.39 -3.44 24.07
CA LEU A 424 13.95 -3.66 25.41
C LEU A 424 15.29 -4.40 25.36
N ASP A 425 15.44 -5.41 24.49
CA ASP A 425 16.71 -6.13 24.31
C ASP A 425 17.82 -5.18 23.83
N VAL A 426 17.56 -4.42 22.77
CA VAL A 426 18.51 -3.45 22.21
C VAL A 426 18.88 -2.36 23.24
N LEU A 427 17.90 -1.83 23.96
CA LEU A 427 18.14 -0.80 24.99
C LEU A 427 18.97 -1.34 26.17
N ASN A 428 18.73 -2.57 26.63
CA ASN A 428 19.53 -3.18 27.68
C ASN A 428 20.99 -3.33 27.23
N ARG A 429 21.24 -3.80 26.01
CA ARG A 429 22.60 -3.92 25.46
C ARG A 429 23.31 -2.55 25.36
N ILE A 430 22.57 -1.49 25.01
CA ILE A 430 23.10 -0.11 24.98
C ILE A 430 23.43 0.37 26.40
N ALA A 431 22.56 0.16 27.35
CA ALA A 431 22.75 0.53 28.76
C ALA A 431 23.93 -0.24 29.40
N ASP A 432 24.09 -1.54 29.10
CA ASP A 432 25.22 -2.37 29.55
C ASP A 432 26.57 -1.85 29.03
N MET A 433 26.56 -1.13 27.88
CA MET A 433 27.74 -0.44 27.38
C MET A 433 28.09 0.81 28.21
N GLY A 434 27.18 1.30 29.07
CA GLY A 434 27.31 2.53 29.85
C GLY A 434 26.86 3.78 29.11
N VAL A 435 26.12 3.65 28.00
CA VAL A 435 25.47 4.76 27.28
C VAL A 435 24.15 5.07 27.94
N ARG A 436 23.87 6.36 28.18
CA ARG A 436 22.61 6.82 28.79
C ARG A 436 21.49 6.84 27.76
N ILE A 437 20.25 6.67 28.22
CA ILE A 437 19.07 6.65 27.37
C ILE A 437 18.04 7.64 27.95
N SER A 438 17.42 8.44 27.09
CA SER A 438 16.34 9.38 27.39
C SER A 438 15.10 9.03 26.59
N ILE A 439 13.92 9.15 27.19
CA ILE A 439 12.64 9.08 26.48
C ILE A 439 12.24 10.47 26.05
N ASP A 440 12.02 10.64 24.77
CA ASP A 440 11.62 11.89 24.14
C ASP A 440 10.12 11.95 23.83
N ASP A 441 9.58 13.18 23.67
CA ASP A 441 8.16 13.47 23.36
C ASP A 441 7.16 12.84 24.36
N PHE A 442 7.56 12.71 25.65
CA PHE A 442 6.73 12.01 26.63
C PHE A 442 5.40 12.72 26.89
N GLY A 443 4.31 11.95 26.89
CA GLY A 443 2.94 12.41 27.10
C GLY A 443 2.14 12.64 25.83
N THR A 444 2.74 12.53 24.65
CA THR A 444 2.05 12.65 23.35
C THR A 444 1.49 11.30 22.86
N GLY A 445 1.90 10.17 23.48
CA GLY A 445 1.55 8.80 23.12
C GLY A 445 0.79 8.03 24.21
N TYR A 446 0.59 6.75 23.99
CA TYR A 446 -0.04 5.82 24.94
C TYR A 446 1.03 5.11 25.79
N SER A 447 1.54 5.75 26.82
CA SER A 447 2.49 5.10 27.75
C SER A 447 1.83 4.09 28.66
N SER A 448 2.28 2.85 28.58
CA SER A 448 2.07 1.91 29.67
C SER A 448 3.12 2.16 30.77
N LEU A 449 2.72 2.76 31.90
CA LEU A 449 3.60 2.97 33.06
C LEU A 449 4.30 1.69 33.52
N SER A 450 3.67 0.52 33.31
CA SER A 450 4.26 -0.79 33.60
C SER A 450 5.45 -1.10 32.72
N TYR A 451 5.51 -0.52 31.53
CA TYR A 451 6.62 -0.70 30.58
C TYR A 451 7.76 0.27 30.90
N LEU A 452 7.43 1.54 31.16
CA LEU A 452 8.41 2.57 31.53
C LEU A 452 9.33 2.11 32.67
N LYS A 453 8.75 1.45 33.70
CA LYS A 453 9.51 0.91 34.84
C LYS A 453 10.55 -0.16 34.46
N LYS A 454 10.42 -0.81 33.30
CA LYS A 454 11.32 -1.89 32.83
C LYS A 454 12.45 -1.38 31.94
N LEU A 455 12.30 -0.18 31.42
CA LEU A 455 13.26 0.40 30.49
C LEU A 455 14.51 0.87 31.22
N PRO A 456 15.71 0.62 30.70
CA PRO A 456 16.99 1.05 31.28
C PRO A 456 17.26 2.54 30.95
N VAL A 457 16.31 3.43 31.25
CA VAL A 457 16.40 4.85 30.93
C VAL A 457 16.85 5.65 32.15
N SER A 458 17.49 6.78 31.92
CA SER A 458 18.00 7.67 32.94
C SER A 458 17.36 9.07 32.94
N GLU A 459 16.62 9.39 31.86
CA GLU A 459 16.10 10.72 31.66
C GLU A 459 14.77 10.68 30.89
N LEU A 460 13.91 11.66 31.13
CA LEU A 460 12.63 11.83 30.47
C LEU A 460 12.48 13.27 30.00
N LYS A 461 12.14 13.49 28.72
CA LYS A 461 11.91 14.81 28.14
C LYS A 461 10.42 15.08 28.02
N ILE A 462 9.99 16.23 28.52
CA ILE A 462 8.61 16.70 28.39
C ILE A 462 8.51 17.46 27.07
N ASP A 463 7.58 17.02 26.21
CA ASP A 463 7.36 17.63 24.90
C ASP A 463 7.01 19.12 25.02
N LYS A 464 7.57 19.89 24.11
CA LYS A 464 7.41 21.35 24.01
C LYS A 464 5.96 21.82 23.96
N SER A 465 5.01 21.02 23.44
CA SER A 465 3.60 21.40 23.34
C SER A 465 2.97 21.63 24.70
N PHE A 466 3.35 20.84 25.72
CA PHE A 466 2.86 21.01 27.08
C PHE A 466 3.57 22.16 27.80
N VAL A 467 4.88 22.33 27.57
CA VAL A 467 5.67 23.37 28.23
C VAL A 467 5.30 24.77 27.73
N LYS A 468 5.10 24.94 26.44
CA LYS A 468 4.78 26.23 25.83
C LYS A 468 3.46 26.82 26.35
N ASP A 469 2.44 25.98 26.51
CA ASP A 469 1.10 26.44 26.87
C ASP A 469 0.81 26.36 28.38
N MET A 470 1.74 25.86 29.21
CA MET A 470 1.53 25.64 30.65
C MET A 470 1.20 26.90 31.45
N MET A 471 1.58 28.07 30.99
CA MET A 471 1.27 29.33 31.66
C MET A 471 -0.18 29.79 31.43
N SER A 472 -0.78 29.41 30.33
CA SER A 472 -2.15 29.77 29.91
C SER A 472 -3.16 28.64 30.08
N ASN A 473 -2.72 27.39 30.02
CA ASN A 473 -3.54 26.18 30.07
C ASN A 473 -3.27 25.40 31.37
N LYS A 474 -4.28 25.31 32.23
CA LYS A 474 -4.19 24.58 33.52
C LYS A 474 -4.01 23.07 33.32
N ASN A 475 -4.50 22.50 32.23
CA ASN A 475 -4.36 21.07 31.95
C ASN A 475 -2.91 20.75 31.61
N ASP A 476 -2.27 21.56 30.74
CA ASP A 476 -0.87 21.38 30.38
C ASP A 476 0.05 21.55 31.58
N ALA A 477 -0.21 22.57 32.43
CA ALA A 477 0.51 22.73 33.69
C ALA A 477 0.35 21.50 34.65
N ALA A 478 -0.82 20.88 34.66
CA ALA A 478 -1.06 19.67 35.46
C ALA A 478 -0.32 18.45 34.85
N ILE A 479 -0.27 18.31 33.51
CA ILE A 479 0.47 17.26 32.81
C ILE A 479 1.97 17.43 33.10
N VAL A 480 2.54 18.63 32.91
CA VAL A 480 3.95 18.89 33.19
C VAL A 480 4.31 18.52 34.63
N LYS A 481 3.49 18.95 35.60
CA LYS A 481 3.72 18.60 37.01
C LYS A 481 3.65 17.09 37.26
N ALA A 482 2.62 16.43 36.73
CA ALA A 482 2.45 14.99 36.92
C ALA A 482 3.61 14.19 36.29
N THR A 483 4.13 14.64 35.14
CA THR A 483 5.29 14.05 34.46
C THR A 483 6.56 14.21 35.30
N ILE A 484 6.82 15.40 35.87
CA ILE A 484 7.97 15.63 36.75
C ILE A 484 7.87 14.71 37.99
N ASP A 485 6.71 14.69 38.65
CA ASP A 485 6.49 13.86 39.83
C ASP A 485 6.65 12.37 39.50
N LEU A 486 6.18 11.90 38.34
CA LEU A 486 6.32 10.53 37.88
C LEU A 486 7.79 10.16 37.65
N ALA A 487 8.52 10.99 36.92
CA ALA A 487 9.92 10.74 36.59
C ALA A 487 10.78 10.64 37.85
N HIS A 488 10.62 11.57 38.79
CA HIS A 488 11.32 11.54 40.09
C HIS A 488 10.97 10.28 40.92
N ASN A 489 9.72 9.83 40.90
CA ASN A 489 9.32 8.57 41.55
C ASN A 489 9.95 7.32 40.92
N LEU A 490 10.49 7.45 39.69
CA LEU A 490 11.21 6.40 38.96
C LEU A 490 12.74 6.63 38.95
N ASP A 491 13.24 7.57 39.75
CA ASP A 491 14.65 7.99 39.82
C ASP A 491 15.21 8.46 38.48
N LEU A 492 14.38 9.13 37.64
CA LEU A 492 14.76 9.71 36.36
C LEU A 492 14.94 11.23 36.45
N GLU A 493 15.93 11.78 35.73
CA GLU A 493 16.05 13.22 35.50
C GLU A 493 14.99 13.71 34.50
N VAL A 494 14.54 14.95 34.64
CA VAL A 494 13.53 15.53 33.74
C VAL A 494 14.08 16.70 32.96
N VAL A 495 13.92 16.68 31.64
CA VAL A 495 14.19 17.79 30.73
C VAL A 495 12.86 18.42 30.31
N ALA A 496 12.69 19.72 30.50
CA ALA A 496 11.59 20.47 29.91
C ALA A 496 12.04 21.13 28.60
N GLU A 497 11.39 20.74 27.51
CA GLU A 497 11.64 21.33 26.20
C GLU A 497 10.78 22.54 25.90
N GLY A 498 11.23 23.37 24.94
CA GLY A 498 10.44 24.50 24.47
C GLY A 498 10.31 25.64 25.47
N VAL A 499 11.30 25.82 26.36
CA VAL A 499 11.36 26.99 27.24
C VAL A 499 11.67 28.23 26.42
N GLU A 500 10.68 29.13 26.24
CA GLU A 500 10.80 30.32 25.38
C GLU A 500 10.96 31.64 26.18
N ASP A 501 10.60 31.65 27.47
CA ASP A 501 10.63 32.84 28.31
C ASP A 501 11.00 32.52 29.78
N GLU A 502 11.34 33.60 30.53
CA GLU A 502 11.76 33.54 31.93
C GLU A 502 10.61 33.03 32.84
N ALA A 503 9.37 33.44 32.59
CA ALA A 503 8.23 33.07 33.44
C ALA A 503 7.97 31.56 33.38
N THR A 504 8.10 30.96 32.18
CA THR A 504 8.01 29.51 31.99
C THR A 504 9.16 28.79 32.73
N MET A 505 10.40 29.32 32.62
CA MET A 505 11.55 28.78 33.35
C MET A 505 11.35 28.83 34.87
N GLU A 506 10.91 29.96 35.43
CA GLU A 506 10.65 30.11 36.85
C GLU A 506 9.54 29.15 37.33
N LYS A 507 8.50 28.97 36.50
CA LYS A 507 7.44 28.02 36.80
C LYS A 507 7.94 26.58 36.86
N LEU A 508 8.75 26.16 35.88
CA LEU A 508 9.39 24.85 35.85
C LEU A 508 10.33 24.66 37.06
N HIS A 509 11.07 25.71 37.43
CA HIS A 509 11.90 25.68 38.63
C HIS A 509 11.06 25.43 39.90
N SER A 510 9.92 26.10 40.02
CA SER A 510 8.99 25.88 41.14
C SER A 510 8.40 24.47 41.22
N LEU A 511 8.39 23.74 40.12
CA LEU A 511 7.98 22.35 39.97
C LEU A 511 9.13 21.34 40.13
N SER A 512 10.37 21.84 40.43
CA SER A 512 11.58 21.04 40.61
C SER A 512 12.03 20.31 39.35
N CYS A 513 11.82 20.88 38.15
CA CYS A 513 12.37 20.35 36.91
C CYS A 513 13.91 20.39 36.95
N ASP A 514 14.61 19.37 36.42
CA ASP A 514 16.06 19.21 36.57
C ASP A 514 16.85 19.92 35.49
N ILE A 515 16.35 19.92 34.24
CA ILE A 515 17.05 20.41 33.06
C ILE A 515 16.09 21.22 32.19
N TYR A 516 16.57 22.31 31.64
CA TYR A 516 15.84 23.17 30.70
C TYR A 516 16.46 23.15 29.32
N GLN A 517 15.62 23.18 28.30
CA GLN A 517 16.02 23.33 26.90
C GLN A 517 15.01 24.20 26.16
N GLY A 518 15.47 25.20 25.41
CA GLY A 518 14.58 26.05 24.63
C GLY A 518 15.21 27.31 24.08
N TYR A 519 14.42 28.06 23.33
CA TYR A 519 14.89 29.27 22.63
C TYR A 519 15.17 30.43 23.56
N TYR A 520 14.72 30.37 24.80
CA TYR A 520 15.10 31.31 25.84
C TYR A 520 16.62 31.32 26.06
N PHE A 521 17.27 30.17 25.99
CA PHE A 521 18.73 30.04 26.15
C PHE A 521 19.47 30.17 24.83
N SER A 522 19.13 29.37 23.84
CA SER A 522 19.68 29.42 22.49
C SER A 522 18.83 28.64 21.50
N ARG A 523 18.75 29.09 20.27
CA ARG A 523 18.35 28.28 19.14
C ARG A 523 19.43 27.24 18.83
N PRO A 524 19.12 26.13 18.09
CA PRO A 524 20.15 25.25 17.58
C PRO A 524 21.13 25.99 16.69
N VAL A 525 22.43 26.00 17.04
CA VAL A 525 23.48 26.74 16.35
C VAL A 525 24.62 25.84 15.91
N PRO A 526 25.43 26.23 14.90
CA PRO A 526 26.62 25.49 14.47
C PRO A 526 27.66 25.29 15.57
N SER A 527 28.53 24.28 15.43
CA SER A 527 29.55 23.90 16.41
C SER A 527 30.45 25.04 16.90
N LYS A 528 30.82 25.99 16.01
CA LYS A 528 31.67 27.15 16.40
C LYS A 528 30.92 28.12 17.31
N GLU A 529 29.65 28.34 17.03
CA GLU A 529 28.81 29.28 17.79
C GLU A 529 28.44 28.70 19.15
N ILE A 530 28.11 27.43 19.27
CA ILE A 530 27.80 26.79 20.55
C ILE A 530 29.04 26.77 21.46
N GLN A 531 30.25 26.58 20.91
CA GLN A 531 31.49 26.61 21.68
C GLN A 531 31.77 28.02 22.26
N ALA A 532 31.54 29.06 21.48
CA ALA A 532 31.63 30.44 21.95
C ALA A 532 30.57 30.75 23.02
N TRP A 533 29.34 30.25 22.81
CA TRP A 533 28.25 30.38 23.77
C TRP A 533 28.58 29.75 25.12
N PHE A 534 29.17 28.55 25.14
CA PHE A 534 29.62 27.88 26.38
C PHE A 534 30.67 28.72 27.11
N GLN A 535 31.66 29.26 26.38
CA GLN A 535 32.70 30.09 26.98
C GLN A 535 32.14 31.33 27.65
N THR A 536 31.17 31.98 27.00
CA THR A 536 30.51 33.20 27.56
C THR A 536 29.66 32.87 28.79
N ASN A 537 28.89 31.76 28.75
CA ASN A 537 27.96 31.43 29.82
C ASN A 537 28.60 30.66 30.97
N GLN A 538 29.76 30.01 30.79
CA GLN A 538 30.55 29.45 31.90
C GLN A 538 31.26 30.52 32.72
N LEU A 539 31.66 31.62 32.08
CA LEU A 539 32.37 32.74 32.74
C LEU A 539 31.42 33.70 33.47
N ALA A 540 30.15 33.76 33.09
CA ALA A 540 29.18 34.66 33.71
C ALA A 540 28.66 34.19 35.09
N ILE A 541 29.04 32.98 35.55
CA ILE A 541 28.54 32.33 36.77
C ILE A 541 29.72 31.92 37.70
N ALA A 542 30.89 32.55 37.55
CA ALA A 542 32.06 32.38 38.44
C ALA A 542 32.06 33.42 39.55
#